data_641d0594cc90574744f7dd099f7d9d56
#
_entry.id   641d0594cc90574744f7dd099f7d9d56
#
_cell.length_a   1.000
_cell.length_b   1.000
_cell.length_c   1.000
_cell.angle_alpha   90.00
_cell.angle_beta   90.00
_cell.angle_gamma   90.00
#
_symmetry.space_group_name_H-M   'P 1'
#
loop_
_entity.id
_entity.type
_entity.pdbx_description
1 polymer ?
#
loop_
_entity_poly.entity_id
_entity_poly.type
_entity_poly.pdbx_seq_one_letter_code
_entity_poly.pdbx_strand_id
1 'polypeptide(L)'
;MASEGITEIDSGLIETNYDNVVYKFDDLNLKPNIVRGIFGYGYETPSAIQQRAILPITEGRDVLAQAQSGTGKTATFTISALQRINENEKATQALILAPTRELALQIKNVITAIGLYLKVTVHASIGGTSMSDDIEAFRSGVQIVVGTPGRVLDMIERRYFKTDKVKMFSLDEADEMLSSGFKEQIYNIFRLLPETTQIVLLSATMPQDVLEVTTKFMNNPVRILVKKDELTLEGIKQFYINVELEDYKFDCLCDLYDSISVTQAVIFCNTRSKVEFLTNKLREQHFTVSAIHADLPQAERDTIMKEFRSGSSRILISTDLLARGIDVQQVSLVINYDLPANKENYIHRIGRGGRFGRKGVAINFVTDRDVGMMREIEKFYSTQIEEMPADIGALFA
;
A
#
# COMPACT_ATOMS: atom_id res chain seq x y z
N MET A 1 -34.60 -11.79 -10.76
CA MET A 1 -34.79 -10.85 -9.65
C MET A 1 -33.40 -10.43 -9.19
N ALA A 2 -33.11 -9.29 -9.66
CA ALA A 2 -32.58 -8.10 -9.02
C ALA A 2 -31.15 -8.27 -8.49
N SER A 3 -30.21 -7.89 -9.34
CA SER A 3 -28.92 -7.36 -8.96
C SER A 3 -29.11 -5.91 -8.52
N GLU A 4 -29.56 -5.72 -7.30
CA GLU A 4 -29.54 -4.41 -6.66
C GLU A 4 -28.25 -4.31 -5.84
N GLY A 5 -27.46 -3.24 -6.11
CA GLY A 5 -26.55 -2.68 -5.14
C GLY A 5 -25.08 -2.55 -5.54
N ILE A 6 -24.75 -2.07 -6.75
CA ILE A 6 -23.54 -1.26 -6.89
C ILE A 6 -24.03 0.16 -7.13
N THR A 7 -24.41 0.77 -6.04
CA THR A 7 -24.76 2.17 -5.95
C THR A 7 -23.63 3.03 -6.47
N GLU A 8 -23.99 4.00 -7.29
CA GLU A 8 -23.32 5.26 -7.50
C GLU A 8 -22.67 5.67 -6.19
N ILE A 9 -21.34 5.46 -6.06
CA ILE A 9 -20.60 6.08 -4.99
C ILE A 9 -20.72 7.56 -5.28
N ASP A 10 -21.41 8.21 -4.38
CA ASP A 10 -21.89 9.56 -4.43
C ASP A 10 -20.85 10.49 -5.05
N SER A 11 -21.18 11.13 -6.18
CA SER A 11 -20.31 12.07 -6.88
C SER A 11 -19.89 13.26 -6.01
N GLY A 12 -20.48 13.39 -4.82
CA GLY A 12 -20.16 14.37 -3.80
C GLY A 12 -18.88 14.10 -3.00
N LEU A 13 -18.40 12.84 -2.95
CA LEU A 13 -17.30 12.39 -2.10
C LEU A 13 -15.90 12.57 -2.71
N ILE A 14 -15.81 12.67 -4.04
CA ILE A 14 -14.56 12.79 -4.77
C ILE A 14 -14.51 14.15 -5.47
N GLU A 15 -13.46 14.91 -5.16
CA GLU A 15 -13.13 16.14 -5.88
C GLU A 15 -12.22 15.80 -7.06
N THR A 16 -12.65 16.16 -8.28
CA THR A 16 -11.87 15.91 -9.49
C THR A 16 -12.02 17.06 -10.49
N ASN A 17 -11.00 17.26 -11.30
CA ASN A 17 -11.00 18.14 -12.46
C ASN A 17 -11.14 17.38 -13.79
N TYR A 18 -11.66 16.13 -13.72
CA TYR A 18 -11.83 15.25 -14.87
C TYR A 18 -13.19 14.54 -14.78
N ASP A 19 -14.06 14.79 -15.76
CA ASP A 19 -15.47 14.40 -15.67
C ASP A 19 -15.79 12.98 -16.16
N ASN A 20 -14.85 12.34 -16.89
CA ASN A 20 -15.11 11.02 -17.46
C ASN A 20 -14.97 9.94 -16.40
N VAL A 21 -16.05 9.20 -16.15
CA VAL A 21 -16.10 8.05 -15.25
C VAL A 21 -16.46 6.81 -16.05
N VAL A 22 -15.67 5.75 -15.96
CA VAL A 22 -15.87 4.50 -16.70
C VAL A 22 -16.26 3.38 -15.75
N TYR A 23 -17.45 2.84 -15.89
CA TYR A 23 -18.02 1.88 -14.95
C TYR A 23 -17.70 0.41 -15.25
N LYS A 24 -17.18 0.09 -16.44
CA LYS A 24 -16.83 -1.28 -16.85
C LYS A 24 -15.45 -1.30 -17.47
N PHE A 25 -14.68 -2.37 -17.24
CA PHE A 25 -13.38 -2.55 -17.86
C PHE A 25 -13.44 -2.62 -19.38
N ASP A 26 -14.53 -3.17 -19.94
CA ASP A 26 -14.75 -3.28 -21.39
C ASP A 26 -14.88 -1.91 -22.08
N ASP A 27 -15.31 -0.88 -21.36
CA ASP A 27 -15.51 0.47 -21.90
C ASP A 27 -14.21 1.31 -21.88
N LEU A 28 -13.11 0.78 -21.33
CA LEU A 28 -11.81 1.47 -21.24
C LEU A 28 -10.96 1.39 -22.52
N ASN A 29 -11.44 0.73 -23.59
CA ASN A 29 -10.68 0.50 -24.82
C ASN A 29 -9.27 -0.11 -24.60
N LEU A 30 -9.17 -1.04 -23.66
CA LEU A 30 -7.92 -1.74 -23.33
C LEU A 30 -7.59 -2.80 -24.39
N LYS A 31 -6.31 -3.14 -24.50
CA LYS A 31 -5.88 -4.29 -25.30
C LYS A 31 -6.64 -5.55 -24.86
N PRO A 32 -7.17 -6.39 -25.78
CA PRO A 32 -7.96 -7.57 -25.40
C PRO A 32 -7.28 -8.52 -24.41
N ASN A 33 -5.96 -8.67 -24.52
CA ASN A 33 -5.19 -9.50 -23.62
C ASN A 33 -5.07 -8.91 -22.19
N ILE A 34 -5.21 -7.60 -22.02
CA ILE A 34 -5.28 -6.95 -20.71
C ILE A 34 -6.64 -7.21 -20.08
N VAL A 35 -7.73 -7.03 -20.83
CA VAL A 35 -9.08 -7.33 -20.37
C VAL A 35 -9.19 -8.79 -19.91
N ARG A 36 -8.64 -9.72 -20.69
CA ARG A 36 -8.56 -11.13 -20.31
C ARG A 36 -7.77 -11.33 -19.03
N GLY A 37 -6.66 -10.62 -18.83
CA GLY A 37 -5.84 -10.68 -17.63
C GLY A 37 -6.57 -10.12 -16.41
N ILE A 38 -7.33 -9.03 -16.55
CA ILE A 38 -8.13 -8.43 -15.49
C ILE A 38 -9.17 -9.42 -14.95
N PHE A 39 -9.98 -9.99 -15.84
CA PHE A 39 -10.99 -10.98 -15.46
C PHE A 39 -10.36 -12.29 -14.93
N GLY A 40 -9.24 -12.74 -15.53
CA GLY A 40 -8.48 -13.90 -15.08
C GLY A 40 -7.84 -13.72 -13.69
N TYR A 41 -7.57 -12.48 -13.30
CA TYR A 41 -7.11 -12.12 -11.94
C TYR A 41 -8.23 -12.08 -10.90
N GLY A 42 -9.50 -12.07 -11.35
CA GLY A 42 -10.68 -12.04 -10.50
C GLY A 42 -11.31 -10.66 -10.29
N TYR A 43 -10.92 -9.67 -11.07
CA TYR A 43 -11.61 -8.37 -11.07
C TYR A 43 -12.80 -8.42 -12.01
N GLU A 44 -13.99 -8.11 -11.50
CA GLU A 44 -15.25 -8.11 -12.27
C GLU A 44 -15.64 -6.69 -12.70
N THR A 45 -15.54 -5.75 -11.79
CA THR A 45 -15.91 -4.34 -12.00
C THR A 45 -14.83 -3.41 -11.47
N PRO A 46 -14.57 -2.26 -12.10
CA PRO A 46 -13.61 -1.31 -11.62
C PRO A 46 -14.09 -0.62 -10.34
N SER A 47 -13.18 -0.48 -9.37
CA SER A 47 -13.40 0.29 -8.15
C SER A 47 -13.52 1.80 -8.45
N ALA A 48 -13.98 2.59 -7.50
CA ALA A 48 -14.18 4.03 -7.66
C ALA A 48 -12.93 4.78 -8.17
N ILE A 49 -11.74 4.41 -7.67
CA ILE A 49 -10.49 4.99 -8.15
C ILE A 49 -10.13 4.52 -9.56
N GLN A 50 -10.38 3.25 -9.87
CA GLN A 50 -10.15 2.67 -11.20
C GLN A 50 -11.05 3.29 -12.26
N GLN A 51 -12.32 3.49 -11.95
CA GLN A 51 -13.31 4.15 -12.82
C GLN A 51 -12.89 5.53 -13.30
N ARG A 52 -12.13 6.26 -12.50
CA ARG A 52 -11.74 7.65 -12.75
C ARG A 52 -10.29 7.81 -13.21
N ALA A 53 -9.38 6.93 -12.75
CA ALA A 53 -7.95 7.11 -12.96
C ALA A 53 -7.39 6.31 -14.15
N ILE A 54 -7.93 5.13 -14.49
CA ILE A 54 -7.35 4.31 -15.55
C ILE A 54 -7.40 5.06 -16.90
N LEU A 55 -8.54 5.62 -17.25
CA LEU A 55 -8.70 6.28 -18.55
C LEU A 55 -7.71 7.43 -18.76
N PRO A 56 -7.61 8.45 -17.89
CA PRO A 56 -6.66 9.55 -18.10
C PRO A 56 -5.21 9.07 -18.07
N ILE A 57 -4.86 8.04 -17.29
CA ILE A 57 -3.50 7.48 -17.32
C ILE A 57 -3.23 6.81 -18.68
N THR A 58 -4.17 6.06 -19.22
CA THR A 58 -4.01 5.41 -20.54
C THR A 58 -3.92 6.41 -21.68
N GLU A 59 -4.56 7.58 -21.53
CA GLU A 59 -4.48 8.73 -22.45
C GLU A 59 -3.13 9.48 -22.36
N GLY A 60 -2.30 9.16 -21.37
CA GLY A 60 -0.99 9.79 -21.19
C GLY A 60 -1.00 11.05 -20.35
N ARG A 61 -2.10 11.36 -19.65
CA ARG A 61 -2.20 12.49 -18.73
C ARG A 61 -1.45 12.19 -17.42
N ASP A 62 -0.83 13.21 -16.85
CA ASP A 62 -0.37 13.14 -15.47
C ASP A 62 -1.56 13.00 -14.52
N VAL A 63 -1.45 12.14 -13.52
CA VAL A 63 -2.55 11.85 -12.58
C VAL A 63 -2.05 11.88 -11.14
N LEU A 64 -2.71 12.69 -10.31
CA LEU A 64 -2.59 12.68 -8.86
C LEU A 64 -3.86 12.07 -8.28
N ALA A 65 -3.75 10.90 -7.66
CA ALA A 65 -4.91 10.23 -7.11
C ALA A 65 -4.73 9.90 -5.63
N GLN A 66 -5.74 10.31 -4.85
CA GLN A 66 -5.86 9.92 -3.45
C GLN A 66 -6.83 8.77 -3.31
N ALA A 67 -6.36 7.68 -2.74
CA ALA A 67 -7.19 6.52 -2.46
C ALA A 67 -6.61 5.70 -1.32
N GLN A 68 -7.47 5.16 -0.49
CA GLN A 68 -7.07 4.32 0.64
C GLN A 68 -6.40 3.02 0.20
N SER A 69 -5.70 2.39 1.13
CA SER A 69 -5.13 1.07 0.92
C SER A 69 -6.27 0.05 0.69
N GLY A 70 -6.09 -0.85 -0.29
CA GLY A 70 -7.12 -1.86 -0.62
C GLY A 70 -8.20 -1.41 -1.59
N THR A 71 -8.23 -0.15 -2.04
CA THR A 71 -9.22 0.37 -2.99
C THR A 71 -8.92 0.06 -4.46
N GLY A 72 -7.81 -0.61 -4.76
CA GLY A 72 -7.43 -0.98 -6.12
C GLY A 72 -6.38 -0.08 -6.77
N LYS A 73 -5.64 0.74 -6.01
CA LYS A 73 -4.54 1.59 -6.51
C LYS A 73 -3.54 0.80 -7.36
N THR A 74 -3.08 -0.34 -6.86
CA THR A 74 -2.09 -1.18 -7.55
C THR A 74 -2.59 -1.62 -8.92
N ALA A 75 -3.84 -2.05 -9.03
CA ALA A 75 -4.42 -2.44 -10.32
C ALA A 75 -4.58 -1.23 -11.26
N THR A 76 -4.86 -0.04 -10.74
CA THR A 76 -5.00 1.19 -11.53
C THR A 76 -3.75 1.45 -12.37
N PHE A 77 -2.57 1.58 -11.74
CA PHE A 77 -1.34 1.86 -12.49
C PHE A 77 -0.82 0.62 -13.22
N THR A 78 -1.08 -0.61 -12.72
CA THR A 78 -0.74 -1.86 -13.41
C THR A 78 -1.41 -1.95 -14.77
N ILE A 79 -2.74 -1.83 -14.82
CA ILE A 79 -3.53 -1.89 -16.04
C ILE A 79 -3.08 -0.78 -17.01
N SER A 80 -2.90 0.42 -16.49
CA SER A 80 -2.47 1.57 -17.29
C SER A 80 -1.06 1.41 -17.85
N ALA A 81 -0.10 0.91 -17.06
CA ALA A 81 1.25 0.63 -17.53
C ALA A 81 1.26 -0.42 -18.64
N LEU A 82 0.54 -1.54 -18.46
CA LEU A 82 0.42 -2.59 -19.47
C LEU A 82 -0.21 -2.07 -20.77
N GLN A 83 -1.18 -1.15 -20.67
CA GLN A 83 -1.80 -0.51 -21.83
C GLN A 83 -0.84 0.41 -22.58
N ARG A 84 0.00 1.16 -21.87
CA ARG A 84 0.91 2.18 -22.41
C ARG A 84 2.17 1.61 -23.08
N ILE A 85 2.63 0.41 -22.68
CA ILE A 85 3.85 -0.17 -23.21
C ILE A 85 3.67 -0.78 -24.62
N ASN A 86 4.76 -0.76 -25.40
CA ASN A 86 4.89 -1.50 -26.63
C ASN A 86 5.61 -2.83 -26.35
N GLU A 87 4.93 -3.95 -26.52
CA GLU A 87 5.45 -5.30 -26.24
C GLU A 87 6.65 -5.69 -27.11
N ASN A 88 6.77 -5.08 -28.29
CA ASN A 88 7.85 -5.37 -29.25
C ASN A 88 9.12 -4.57 -28.96
N GLU A 89 9.06 -3.54 -28.14
CA GLU A 89 10.21 -2.70 -27.78
C GLU A 89 10.89 -3.25 -26.52
N LYS A 90 12.08 -3.82 -26.68
CA LYS A 90 12.88 -4.39 -25.60
C LYS A 90 13.65 -3.30 -24.86
N ALA A 91 12.94 -2.41 -24.19
CA ALA A 91 13.49 -1.34 -23.36
C ALA A 91 12.51 -1.05 -22.22
N THR A 92 13.01 -0.48 -21.13
CA THR A 92 12.14 -0.10 -20.01
C THR A 92 11.31 1.12 -20.39
N GLN A 93 10.00 0.95 -20.36
CA GLN A 93 9.00 1.96 -20.75
C GLN A 93 8.14 2.42 -19.57
N ALA A 94 8.04 1.64 -18.51
CA ALA A 94 7.38 2.03 -17.29
C ALA A 94 8.26 1.73 -16.07
N LEU A 95 8.38 2.73 -15.20
CA LEU A 95 9.08 2.65 -13.92
C LEU A 95 8.08 2.93 -12.80
N ILE A 96 7.98 2.01 -11.84
CA ILE A 96 7.08 2.09 -10.69
C ILE A 96 7.93 2.00 -9.43
N LEU A 97 7.80 2.97 -8.54
CA LEU A 97 8.49 2.97 -7.25
C LEU A 97 7.53 2.67 -6.10
N ALA A 98 8.05 1.93 -5.13
CA ALA A 98 7.38 1.61 -3.88
C ALA A 98 8.34 1.82 -2.69
N PRO A 99 7.83 2.19 -1.50
CA PRO A 99 8.68 2.48 -0.33
C PRO A 99 9.37 1.25 0.24
N THR A 100 8.81 0.06 0.05
CA THR A 100 9.32 -1.18 0.61
C THR A 100 9.54 -2.25 -0.46
N ARG A 101 10.45 -3.17 -0.17
CA ARG A 101 10.75 -4.32 -1.05
C ARG A 101 9.54 -5.23 -1.23
N GLU A 102 8.81 -5.46 -0.15
CA GLU A 102 7.60 -6.30 -0.10
C GLU A 102 6.51 -5.73 -1.01
N LEU A 103 6.27 -4.42 -0.94
CA LEU A 103 5.30 -3.77 -1.81
C LEU A 103 5.76 -3.82 -3.27
N ALA A 104 7.04 -3.57 -3.55
CA ALA A 104 7.58 -3.68 -4.91
C ALA A 104 7.39 -5.09 -5.49
N LEU A 105 7.67 -6.14 -4.72
CA LEU A 105 7.46 -7.52 -5.14
C LEU A 105 5.97 -7.84 -5.35
N GLN A 106 5.09 -7.34 -4.48
CA GLN A 106 3.65 -7.49 -4.64
C GLN A 106 3.16 -6.81 -5.93
N ILE A 107 3.59 -5.58 -6.20
CA ILE A 107 3.27 -4.86 -7.44
C ILE A 107 3.75 -5.65 -8.66
N LYS A 108 5.01 -6.14 -8.66
CA LYS A 108 5.53 -7.00 -9.72
C LYS A 108 4.63 -8.20 -9.97
N ASN A 109 4.20 -8.89 -8.91
CA ASN A 109 3.34 -10.07 -9.02
C ASN A 109 1.98 -9.75 -9.63
N VAL A 110 1.37 -8.62 -9.24
CA VAL A 110 0.10 -8.15 -9.83
C VAL A 110 0.27 -7.83 -11.31
N ILE A 111 1.34 -7.11 -11.68
CA ILE A 111 1.63 -6.81 -13.09
C ILE A 111 1.84 -8.08 -13.91
N THR A 112 2.58 -9.04 -13.37
CA THR A 112 2.84 -10.32 -14.03
C THR A 112 1.55 -11.13 -14.21
N ALA A 113 0.67 -11.14 -13.21
CA ALA A 113 -0.58 -11.88 -13.25
C ALA A 113 -1.59 -11.25 -14.23
N ILE A 114 -1.79 -9.93 -14.20
CA ILE A 114 -2.68 -9.25 -15.16
C ILE A 114 -2.08 -9.27 -16.58
N GLY A 115 -0.76 -9.15 -16.68
CA GLY A 115 -0.03 -9.20 -17.95
C GLY A 115 0.21 -10.60 -18.53
N LEU A 116 -0.38 -11.66 -17.95
CA LEU A 116 -0.11 -13.06 -18.29
C LEU A 116 -0.25 -13.35 -19.79
N TYR A 117 -1.17 -12.71 -20.47
CA TYR A 117 -1.45 -12.90 -21.90
C TYR A 117 -0.71 -11.92 -22.81
N LEU A 118 0.19 -11.11 -22.25
CA LEU A 118 1.05 -10.18 -22.97
C LEU A 118 2.50 -10.70 -23.02
N LYS A 119 3.23 -10.30 -24.05
CA LYS A 119 4.68 -10.61 -24.16
C LYS A 119 5.49 -9.52 -23.45
N VAL A 120 5.29 -9.38 -22.14
CA VAL A 120 5.91 -8.33 -21.31
C VAL A 120 6.76 -8.96 -20.23
N THR A 121 7.96 -8.43 -20.05
CA THR A 121 8.86 -8.80 -18.95
C THR A 121 8.83 -7.72 -17.88
N VAL A 122 8.72 -8.15 -16.63
CA VAL A 122 8.66 -7.30 -15.44
C VAL A 122 9.78 -7.68 -14.48
N HIS A 123 10.56 -6.70 -14.06
CA HIS A 123 11.66 -6.93 -13.11
C HIS A 123 11.47 -6.11 -11.83
N ALA A 124 11.83 -6.69 -10.68
CA ALA A 124 11.86 -5.99 -9.39
C ALA A 124 13.30 -5.62 -9.03
N SER A 125 13.63 -4.32 -9.12
CA SER A 125 14.93 -3.78 -8.72
C SER A 125 14.88 -3.25 -7.28
N ILE A 126 15.27 -4.10 -6.33
CA ILE A 126 15.14 -3.85 -4.89
C ILE A 126 16.45 -4.08 -4.16
N GLY A 127 16.67 -3.34 -3.07
CA GLY A 127 17.85 -3.56 -2.22
C GLY A 127 17.84 -4.95 -1.57
N GLY A 128 19.02 -5.50 -1.27
CA GLY A 128 19.15 -6.81 -0.62
C GLY A 128 19.04 -8.02 -1.55
N THR A 129 18.81 -7.82 -2.86
CA THR A 129 18.93 -8.83 -3.91
C THR A 129 20.23 -8.66 -4.67
N SER A 130 20.60 -9.65 -5.49
CA SER A 130 21.79 -9.61 -6.32
C SER A 130 21.74 -8.45 -7.33
N MET A 131 22.82 -7.67 -7.41
CA MET A 131 22.96 -6.63 -8.43
C MET A 131 23.14 -7.22 -9.82
N SER A 132 23.73 -8.42 -9.94
CA SER A 132 23.90 -9.10 -11.22
C SER A 132 22.58 -9.43 -11.89
N ASP A 133 21.55 -9.77 -11.10
CA ASP A 133 20.21 -10.07 -11.61
C ASP A 133 19.54 -8.82 -12.21
N ASP A 134 19.73 -7.66 -11.57
CA ASP A 134 19.26 -6.38 -12.10
C ASP A 134 19.96 -6.05 -13.43
N ILE A 135 21.30 -6.20 -13.48
CA ILE A 135 22.10 -5.92 -14.68
C ILE A 135 21.68 -6.82 -15.84
N GLU A 136 21.46 -8.10 -15.58
CA GLU A 136 21.00 -9.06 -16.58
C GLU A 136 19.60 -8.71 -17.10
N ALA A 137 18.68 -8.38 -16.21
CA ALA A 137 17.32 -7.96 -16.55
C ALA A 137 17.35 -6.69 -17.45
N PHE A 138 18.13 -5.69 -17.10
CA PHE A 138 18.24 -4.47 -17.91
C PHE A 138 18.90 -4.72 -19.27
N ARG A 139 19.89 -5.60 -19.35
CA ARG A 139 20.52 -6.01 -20.62
C ARG A 139 19.58 -6.80 -21.52
N SER A 140 18.71 -7.61 -20.96
CA SER A 140 17.71 -8.38 -21.71
C SER A 140 16.58 -7.52 -22.27
N GLY A 141 16.42 -6.28 -21.78
CA GLY A 141 15.44 -5.32 -22.27
C GLY A 141 14.07 -5.49 -21.60
N VAL A 142 14.01 -5.51 -20.28
CA VAL A 142 12.78 -5.53 -19.49
C VAL A 142 11.94 -4.29 -19.75
N GLN A 143 10.61 -4.47 -19.95
CA GLN A 143 9.70 -3.37 -20.31
C GLN A 143 9.16 -2.62 -19.08
N ILE A 144 8.94 -3.31 -17.97
CA ILE A 144 8.43 -2.70 -16.73
C ILE A 144 9.41 -2.98 -15.59
N VAL A 145 9.82 -1.94 -14.91
CA VAL A 145 10.64 -2.03 -13.70
C VAL A 145 9.81 -1.56 -12.50
N VAL A 146 9.78 -2.38 -11.48
CA VAL A 146 9.24 -2.02 -10.16
C VAL A 146 10.42 -1.97 -9.20
N GLY A 147 10.54 -0.94 -8.36
CA GLY A 147 11.69 -0.90 -7.48
C GLY A 147 11.54 -0.02 -6.26
N THR A 148 12.56 -0.06 -5.42
CA THR A 148 12.73 0.87 -4.30
C THR A 148 13.65 2.02 -4.72
N PRO A 149 13.39 3.27 -4.26
CA PRO A 149 14.08 4.45 -4.78
C PRO A 149 15.61 4.35 -4.79
N GLY A 150 16.21 3.92 -3.69
CA GLY A 150 17.67 3.85 -3.58
C GLY A 150 18.34 2.87 -4.56
N ARG A 151 17.76 1.67 -4.75
CA ARG A 151 18.31 0.67 -5.69
C ARG A 151 18.12 1.13 -7.14
N VAL A 152 16.96 1.67 -7.46
CA VAL A 152 16.70 2.17 -8.83
C VAL A 152 17.65 3.32 -9.17
N LEU A 153 17.84 4.29 -8.28
CA LEU A 153 18.77 5.39 -8.48
C LEU A 153 20.21 4.89 -8.69
N ASP A 154 20.69 3.96 -7.84
CA ASP A 154 22.02 3.36 -7.98
C ASP A 154 22.21 2.69 -9.36
N MET A 155 21.18 1.98 -9.86
CA MET A 155 21.23 1.36 -11.18
C MET A 155 21.27 2.38 -12.33
N ILE A 156 20.55 3.50 -12.20
CA ILE A 156 20.57 4.60 -13.19
C ILE A 156 21.93 5.30 -13.17
N GLU A 157 22.44 5.68 -11.99
CA GLU A 157 23.74 6.38 -11.84
C GLU A 157 24.92 5.54 -12.35
N ARG A 158 24.88 4.24 -12.13
CA ARG A 158 25.84 3.28 -12.67
C ARG A 158 25.64 2.99 -14.15
N ARG A 159 24.62 3.57 -14.79
CA ARG A 159 24.28 3.40 -16.22
C ARG A 159 23.91 1.96 -16.62
N TYR A 160 23.51 1.13 -15.67
CA TYR A 160 22.93 -0.19 -15.97
C TYR A 160 21.47 -0.08 -16.39
N PHE A 161 20.71 0.84 -15.78
CA PHE A 161 19.34 1.16 -16.15
C PHE A 161 19.31 2.44 -17.01
N LYS A 162 18.87 2.31 -18.28
CA LYS A 162 18.69 3.42 -19.20
C LYS A 162 17.26 3.95 -19.11
N THR A 163 17.13 5.26 -18.95
CA THR A 163 15.83 5.93 -18.74
C THR A 163 15.22 6.51 -20.02
N ASP A 164 15.97 6.53 -21.12
CA ASP A 164 15.62 7.22 -22.38
C ASP A 164 14.31 6.74 -23.03
N LYS A 165 13.82 5.55 -22.69
CA LYS A 165 12.57 4.98 -23.20
C LYS A 165 11.45 4.95 -22.16
N VAL A 166 11.65 5.48 -20.97
CA VAL A 166 10.64 5.54 -19.94
C VAL A 166 9.55 6.54 -20.32
N LYS A 167 8.33 6.03 -20.53
CA LYS A 167 7.13 6.79 -20.92
C LYS A 167 6.22 7.10 -19.75
N MET A 168 6.29 6.27 -18.69
CA MET A 168 5.46 6.38 -17.50
C MET A 168 6.30 6.16 -16.25
N PHE A 169 6.17 7.06 -15.29
CA PHE A 169 6.76 6.96 -13.97
C PHE A 169 5.67 7.05 -12.91
N SER A 170 5.57 6.04 -12.08
CA SER A 170 4.55 5.95 -11.04
C SER A 170 5.16 5.83 -9.65
N LEU A 171 4.60 6.57 -8.69
CA LEU A 171 4.89 6.42 -7.27
C LEU A 171 3.65 5.83 -6.57
N ASP A 172 3.78 4.64 -5.97
CA ASP A 172 2.78 4.11 -5.04
C ASP A 172 3.18 4.44 -3.60
N GLU A 173 2.21 4.80 -2.78
CA GLU A 173 2.44 5.31 -1.42
C GLU A 173 3.42 6.52 -1.41
N ALA A 174 3.12 7.52 -2.27
CA ALA A 174 3.99 8.68 -2.48
C ALA A 174 4.22 9.49 -1.20
N ASP A 175 3.22 9.57 -0.32
CA ASP A 175 3.31 10.23 0.99
C ASP A 175 4.41 9.62 1.86
N GLU A 176 4.53 8.30 1.89
CA GLU A 176 5.60 7.63 2.63
C GLU A 176 6.97 7.92 2.04
N MET A 177 7.12 7.73 0.74
CA MET A 177 8.42 7.90 0.08
C MET A 177 8.94 9.33 0.18
N LEU A 178 8.06 10.33 0.17
CA LEU A 178 8.46 11.73 0.23
C LEU A 178 8.69 12.21 1.68
N SER A 179 8.06 11.59 2.68
CA SER A 179 8.24 11.93 4.10
C SER A 179 9.36 11.15 4.79
N SER A 180 9.69 9.94 4.35
CA SER A 180 10.58 9.00 5.04
C SER A 180 12.03 8.98 4.57
N GLY A 181 12.54 10.06 3.97
CA GLY A 181 13.95 10.18 3.58
C GLY A 181 14.29 9.71 2.17
N PHE A 182 13.32 9.27 1.36
CA PHE A 182 13.52 8.97 -0.07
C PHE A 182 13.31 10.18 -0.98
N LYS A 183 12.93 11.34 -0.43
CA LYS A 183 12.61 12.55 -1.20
C LYS A 183 13.74 12.92 -2.15
N GLU A 184 14.99 12.92 -1.67
CA GLU A 184 16.15 13.27 -2.49
C GLU A 184 16.38 12.27 -3.63
N GLN A 185 16.32 10.95 -3.35
CA GLN A 185 16.46 9.92 -4.38
C GLN A 185 15.38 10.05 -5.45
N ILE A 186 14.13 10.29 -5.06
CA ILE A 186 13.01 10.47 -5.99
C ILE A 186 13.22 11.70 -6.87
N TYR A 187 13.64 12.84 -6.28
CA TYR A 187 13.96 14.06 -7.04
C TYR A 187 15.10 13.84 -8.03
N ASN A 188 16.13 13.08 -7.65
CA ASN A 188 17.23 12.73 -8.55
C ASN A 188 16.75 11.81 -9.68
N ILE A 189 15.88 10.85 -9.41
CA ILE A 189 15.29 10.01 -10.46
C ILE A 189 14.47 10.89 -11.44
N PHE A 190 13.60 11.79 -10.95
CA PHE A 190 12.83 12.70 -11.81
C PHE A 190 13.73 13.47 -12.80
N ARG A 191 14.89 13.96 -12.34
CA ARG A 191 15.83 14.71 -13.18
C ARG A 191 16.52 13.87 -14.26
N LEU A 192 16.55 12.54 -14.06
CA LEU A 192 17.18 11.58 -14.98
C LEU A 192 16.18 10.94 -15.95
N LEU A 193 14.89 11.24 -15.82
CA LEU A 193 13.84 10.81 -16.73
C LEU A 193 13.68 11.80 -17.90
N PRO A 194 13.22 11.35 -19.08
CA PRO A 194 12.80 12.25 -20.16
C PRO A 194 11.73 13.25 -19.71
N GLU A 195 11.78 14.49 -20.18
CA GLU A 195 10.77 15.52 -19.88
C GLU A 195 9.35 15.14 -20.33
N THR A 196 9.23 14.24 -21.28
CA THR A 196 7.97 13.73 -21.81
C THR A 196 7.40 12.57 -21.00
N THR A 197 8.08 12.15 -19.93
CA THR A 197 7.62 11.05 -19.09
C THR A 197 6.35 11.45 -18.35
N GLN A 198 5.29 10.66 -18.53
CA GLN A 198 4.05 10.79 -17.77
C GLN A 198 4.28 10.45 -16.30
N ILE A 199 3.72 11.26 -15.39
CA ILE A 199 3.85 11.07 -13.96
C ILE A 199 2.51 10.66 -13.36
N VAL A 200 2.52 9.57 -12.58
CA VAL A 200 1.34 9.05 -11.88
C VAL A 200 1.66 8.92 -10.40
N LEU A 201 1.00 9.72 -9.58
CA LEU A 201 1.16 9.70 -8.12
C LEU A 201 -0.10 9.12 -7.47
N LEU A 202 0.09 8.04 -6.70
CA LEU A 202 -0.96 7.42 -5.90
C LEU A 202 -0.57 7.47 -4.44
N SER A 203 -1.47 7.99 -3.60
CA SER A 203 -1.22 8.18 -2.19
C SER A 203 -2.50 8.02 -1.37
N ALA A 204 -2.39 7.61 -0.11
CA ALA A 204 -3.54 7.61 0.80
C ALA A 204 -3.75 8.99 1.42
N THR A 205 -2.69 9.75 1.61
CA THR A 205 -2.71 11.11 2.18
C THR A 205 -2.04 12.11 1.24
N MET A 206 -2.37 13.40 1.39
CA MET A 206 -1.83 14.47 0.58
C MET A 206 -1.08 15.51 1.43
N PRO A 207 0.06 15.14 2.03
CA PRO A 207 0.89 16.08 2.76
C PRO A 207 1.55 17.10 1.81
N GLN A 208 2.12 18.16 2.38
CA GLN A 208 2.73 19.24 1.61
C GLN A 208 3.82 18.75 0.65
N ASP A 209 4.62 17.75 1.06
CA ASP A 209 5.67 17.17 0.23
C ASP A 209 5.14 16.54 -1.07
N VAL A 210 3.99 15.86 -1.01
CA VAL A 210 3.31 15.30 -2.20
C VAL A 210 2.85 16.44 -3.12
N LEU A 211 2.25 17.49 -2.55
CA LEU A 211 1.79 18.64 -3.32
C LEU A 211 2.94 19.42 -3.97
N GLU A 212 4.10 19.51 -3.33
CA GLU A 212 5.30 20.09 -3.92
C GLU A 212 5.77 19.33 -5.17
N VAL A 213 5.75 18.01 -5.15
CA VAL A 213 6.11 17.18 -6.32
C VAL A 213 5.16 17.48 -7.48
N THR A 214 3.86 17.58 -7.20
CA THR A 214 2.88 17.91 -8.26
C THR A 214 3.18 19.25 -8.94
N THR A 215 3.56 20.25 -8.16
CA THR A 215 3.86 21.58 -8.67
C THR A 215 5.16 21.63 -9.47
N LYS A 216 6.16 20.83 -9.07
CA LYS A 216 7.51 20.86 -9.68
C LYS A 216 7.65 19.98 -10.92
N PHE A 217 6.96 18.85 -10.97
CA PHE A 217 7.24 17.79 -11.96
C PHE A 217 6.03 17.37 -12.79
N MET A 218 4.81 17.70 -12.39
CA MET A 218 3.62 17.31 -13.14
C MET A 218 3.10 18.46 -14.03
N ASN A 219 2.60 18.07 -15.21
CA ASN A 219 2.04 19.01 -16.17
C ASN A 219 0.51 18.90 -16.21
N ASN A 220 -0.18 19.90 -15.66
CA ASN A 220 -1.65 19.98 -15.60
C ASN A 220 -2.30 18.65 -15.23
N PRO A 221 -1.99 18.07 -14.05
CA PRO A 221 -2.42 16.74 -13.70
C PRO A 221 -3.94 16.64 -13.53
N VAL A 222 -4.48 15.50 -13.91
CA VAL A 222 -5.81 15.08 -13.44
C VAL A 222 -5.72 14.81 -11.94
N ARG A 223 -6.58 15.45 -11.18
CA ARG A 223 -6.65 15.30 -9.72
C ARG A 223 -7.90 14.52 -9.37
N ILE A 224 -7.72 13.46 -8.59
CA ILE A 224 -8.79 12.61 -8.08
C ILE A 224 -8.57 12.53 -6.57
N LEU A 225 -9.24 13.39 -5.82
CA LEU A 225 -9.03 13.55 -4.39
C LEU A 225 -10.29 13.13 -3.63
N VAL A 226 -10.13 12.28 -2.64
CA VAL A 226 -11.20 11.98 -1.69
C VAL A 226 -11.32 13.15 -0.73
N LYS A 227 -12.53 13.65 -0.49
CA LYS A 227 -12.76 14.74 0.48
C LYS A 227 -12.30 14.30 1.86
N LYS A 228 -11.71 15.25 2.62
CA LYS A 228 -11.17 14.98 3.96
C LYS A 228 -12.18 14.36 4.93
N ASP A 229 -13.42 14.78 4.82
CA ASP A 229 -14.53 14.33 5.70
C ASP A 229 -14.91 12.85 5.46
N GLU A 230 -14.28 12.22 4.46
CA GLU A 230 -14.63 10.89 3.99
C GLU A 230 -13.41 10.01 3.70
N LEU A 231 -12.27 10.31 4.29
CA LEU A 231 -11.23 9.30 4.50
C LEU A 231 -11.80 8.26 5.48
N THR A 232 -12.90 7.61 5.03
CA THR A 232 -13.68 6.73 5.87
C THR A 232 -12.87 5.50 6.23
N LEU A 233 -12.78 5.31 7.51
CA LEU A 233 -12.42 4.06 8.13
C LEU A 233 -13.67 3.18 8.25
N GLU A 234 -14.64 3.38 7.33
CA GLU A 234 -15.86 2.58 7.26
C GLU A 234 -15.52 1.11 7.15
N GLY A 235 -16.15 0.32 7.97
CA GLY A 235 -15.89 -1.12 8.07
C GLY A 235 -14.79 -1.49 9.05
N ILE A 236 -14.08 -0.52 9.68
CA ILE A 236 -13.11 -0.79 10.75
C ILE A 236 -13.66 -0.20 12.07
N LYS A 237 -14.00 -1.07 12.99
CA LYS A 237 -14.32 -0.64 14.36
C LYS A 237 -13.02 -0.29 15.07
N GLN A 238 -12.97 0.87 15.70
CA GLN A 238 -11.76 1.42 16.32
C GLN A 238 -11.99 1.56 17.83
N PHE A 239 -11.13 0.94 18.60
CA PHE A 239 -11.19 0.98 20.04
C PHE A 239 -9.86 1.39 20.65
N TYR A 240 -9.90 1.91 21.88
CA TYR A 240 -8.72 2.06 22.71
C TYR A 240 -8.89 1.35 24.04
N ILE A 241 -7.77 0.90 24.60
CA ILE A 241 -7.65 0.41 25.96
C ILE A 241 -6.72 1.36 26.67
N ASN A 242 -7.20 2.01 27.74
CA ASN A 242 -6.37 2.81 28.62
C ASN A 242 -5.55 1.88 29.53
N VAL A 243 -4.28 1.77 29.25
CA VAL A 243 -3.34 0.89 29.98
C VAL A 243 -2.56 1.63 31.07
N GLU A 244 -2.83 2.94 31.24
CA GLU A 244 -2.19 3.83 32.22
C GLU A 244 -0.67 3.91 32.07
N LEU A 245 0.06 2.79 32.24
CA LEU A 245 1.52 2.69 32.19
C LEU A 245 1.99 1.76 31.06
N GLU A 246 3.16 2.07 30.51
CA GLU A 246 3.79 1.28 29.44
C GLU A 246 4.02 -0.19 29.86
N ASP A 247 4.37 -0.41 31.11
CA ASP A 247 4.69 -1.74 31.64
C ASP A 247 3.45 -2.67 31.68
N TYR A 248 2.25 -2.13 31.72
CA TYR A 248 1.00 -2.91 31.73
C TYR A 248 0.53 -3.35 30.34
N LYS A 249 1.11 -2.78 29.26
CA LYS A 249 0.72 -3.13 27.90
C LYS A 249 0.87 -4.63 27.59
N PHE A 250 1.92 -5.27 28.13
CA PHE A 250 2.16 -6.69 27.87
C PHE A 250 1.09 -7.58 28.51
N ASP A 251 0.77 -7.34 29.77
CA ASP A 251 -0.25 -8.11 30.50
C ASP A 251 -1.63 -7.90 29.86
N CYS A 252 -1.95 -6.64 29.51
CA CYS A 252 -3.17 -6.31 28.78
C CYS A 252 -3.25 -7.03 27.41
N LEU A 253 -2.14 -7.20 26.72
CA LEU A 253 -2.09 -7.94 25.46
C LEU A 253 -2.38 -9.44 25.67
N CYS A 254 -1.83 -10.04 26.72
CA CYS A 254 -2.08 -11.44 27.06
C CYS A 254 -3.56 -11.64 27.42
N ASP A 255 -4.13 -10.80 28.27
CA ASP A 255 -5.55 -10.84 28.66
C ASP A 255 -6.48 -10.68 27.45
N LEU A 256 -6.12 -9.80 26.52
CA LEU A 256 -6.84 -9.60 25.29
C LEU A 256 -6.86 -10.88 24.43
N TYR A 257 -5.70 -11.54 24.28
CA TYR A 257 -5.61 -12.80 23.51
C TYR A 257 -6.38 -13.94 24.13
N ASP A 258 -6.43 -14.05 25.44
CA ASP A 258 -7.22 -15.06 26.15
C ASP A 258 -8.74 -14.84 25.97
N SER A 259 -9.14 -13.60 25.68
CA SER A 259 -10.53 -13.20 25.55
C SER A 259 -11.08 -13.23 24.13
N ILE A 260 -10.22 -13.31 23.10
CA ILE A 260 -10.62 -13.22 21.69
C ILE A 260 -10.20 -14.42 20.87
N SER A 261 -11.05 -14.81 19.93
CA SER A 261 -10.73 -15.82 18.92
C SER A 261 -10.59 -15.17 17.56
N VAL A 262 -9.35 -14.88 17.12
CA VAL A 262 -9.09 -14.27 15.82
C VAL A 262 -8.33 -15.21 14.90
N THR A 263 -8.60 -15.11 13.61
CA THR A 263 -7.92 -15.88 12.57
C THR A 263 -6.49 -15.41 12.37
N GLN A 264 -6.31 -14.10 12.17
CA GLN A 264 -5.00 -13.48 12.03
C GLN A 264 -5.01 -12.07 12.60
N ALA A 265 -3.90 -11.69 13.24
CA ALA A 265 -3.69 -10.36 13.80
C ALA A 265 -2.33 -9.79 13.42
N VAL A 266 -2.27 -8.46 13.29
CA VAL A 266 -1.01 -7.71 13.18
C VAL A 266 -0.86 -6.79 14.39
N ILE A 267 0.30 -6.83 15.05
CA ILE A 267 0.66 -5.98 16.17
C ILE A 267 1.72 -4.99 15.71
N PHE A 268 1.45 -3.70 15.85
CA PHE A 268 2.39 -2.64 15.51
C PHE A 268 3.11 -2.07 16.72
N CYS A 269 4.45 -2.03 16.62
CA CYS A 269 5.34 -1.33 17.54
C CYS A 269 6.12 -0.24 16.80
N ASN A 270 6.53 0.83 17.50
CA ASN A 270 7.23 1.93 16.85
C ASN A 270 8.73 1.65 16.62
N THR A 271 9.33 0.69 17.31
CA THR A 271 10.74 0.35 17.18
C THR A 271 10.97 -1.14 17.01
N ARG A 272 12.06 -1.49 16.29
CA ARG A 272 12.48 -2.89 16.11
C ARG A 272 12.81 -3.58 17.44
N SER A 273 13.50 -2.89 18.34
CA SER A 273 13.83 -3.44 19.66
C SER A 273 12.59 -3.81 20.47
N LYS A 274 11.51 -3.03 20.36
CA LYS A 274 10.22 -3.38 20.97
C LYS A 274 9.56 -4.57 20.27
N VAL A 275 9.66 -4.68 18.92
CA VAL A 275 9.20 -5.86 18.18
C VAL A 275 9.89 -7.13 18.67
N GLU A 276 11.24 -7.11 18.79
CA GLU A 276 12.03 -8.24 19.27
C GLU A 276 11.69 -8.59 20.73
N PHE A 277 11.64 -7.58 21.59
CA PHE A 277 11.26 -7.74 23.00
C PHE A 277 9.88 -8.39 23.16
N LEU A 278 8.87 -7.85 22.47
CA LEU A 278 7.50 -8.36 22.54
C LEU A 278 7.41 -9.78 22.00
N THR A 279 8.09 -10.06 20.90
CA THR A 279 8.15 -11.39 20.29
C THR A 279 8.73 -12.43 21.25
N ASN A 280 9.84 -12.11 21.91
CA ASN A 280 10.46 -13.03 22.85
C ASN A 280 9.58 -13.27 24.07
N LYS A 281 9.00 -12.22 24.65
CA LYS A 281 8.06 -12.35 25.77
C LYS A 281 6.84 -13.19 25.45
N LEU A 282 6.22 -12.99 24.27
CA LEU A 282 5.07 -13.79 23.86
C LEU A 282 5.45 -15.26 23.61
N ARG A 283 6.63 -15.54 23.06
CA ARG A 283 7.13 -16.91 22.88
C ARG A 283 7.40 -17.60 24.22
N GLU A 284 7.90 -16.88 25.21
CA GLU A 284 8.05 -17.40 26.60
C GLU A 284 6.70 -17.80 27.21
N GLN A 285 5.63 -17.12 26.83
CA GLN A 285 4.25 -17.45 27.21
C GLN A 285 3.59 -18.46 26.25
N HIS A 286 4.39 -19.14 25.41
CA HIS A 286 3.94 -20.16 24.46
C HIS A 286 3.06 -19.67 23.31
N PHE A 287 3.00 -18.37 23.03
CA PHE A 287 2.32 -17.85 21.86
C PHE A 287 3.13 -18.10 20.58
N THR A 288 2.45 -18.56 19.53
CA THR A 288 3.07 -18.72 18.20
C THR A 288 3.00 -17.39 17.46
N VAL A 289 4.13 -16.67 17.42
CA VAL A 289 4.24 -15.34 16.83
C VAL A 289 5.42 -15.24 15.87
N SER A 290 5.25 -14.48 14.80
CA SER A 290 6.32 -14.10 13.87
C SER A 290 6.61 -12.61 14.01
N ALA A 291 7.87 -12.23 13.86
CA ALA A 291 8.32 -10.84 13.89
C ALA A 291 8.93 -10.45 12.56
N ILE A 292 8.67 -9.21 12.11
CA ILE A 292 9.28 -8.68 10.90
C ILE A 292 9.68 -7.21 11.07
N HIS A 293 10.93 -6.89 10.71
CA HIS A 293 11.49 -5.55 10.71
C HIS A 293 12.61 -5.42 9.66
N ALA A 294 13.08 -4.19 9.43
CA ALA A 294 14.00 -3.88 8.33
C ALA A 294 15.37 -4.58 8.41
N ASP A 295 15.82 -4.94 9.61
CA ASP A 295 17.15 -5.54 9.82
C ASP A 295 17.20 -7.04 9.50
N LEU A 296 16.05 -7.70 9.37
CA LEU A 296 16.02 -9.09 8.95
C LEU A 296 16.50 -9.27 7.50
N PRO A 297 17.26 -10.34 7.20
CA PRO A 297 17.61 -10.70 5.84
C PRO A 297 16.35 -10.82 4.95
N GLN A 298 16.45 -10.41 3.68
CA GLN A 298 15.30 -10.43 2.77
C GLN A 298 14.67 -11.83 2.64
N ALA A 299 15.49 -12.87 2.53
CA ALA A 299 15.00 -14.27 2.41
C ALA A 299 14.16 -14.69 3.63
N GLU A 300 14.53 -14.24 4.82
CA GLU A 300 13.78 -14.51 6.05
C GLU A 300 12.46 -13.75 6.06
N ARG A 301 12.47 -12.47 5.67
CA ARG A 301 11.26 -11.65 5.54
C ARG A 301 10.28 -12.27 4.53
N ASP A 302 10.78 -12.76 3.41
CA ASP A 302 9.95 -13.43 2.38
C ASP A 302 9.30 -14.70 2.92
N THR A 303 10.05 -15.49 3.72
CA THR A 303 9.55 -16.70 4.38
C THR A 303 8.45 -16.36 5.37
N ILE A 304 8.69 -15.41 6.28
CA ILE A 304 7.71 -14.95 7.28
C ILE A 304 6.43 -14.47 6.59
N MET A 305 6.55 -13.66 5.53
CA MET A 305 5.39 -13.15 4.79
C MET A 305 4.63 -14.25 4.07
N LYS A 306 5.32 -15.28 3.55
CA LYS A 306 4.68 -16.44 2.93
C LYS A 306 3.89 -17.26 3.97
N GLU A 307 4.46 -17.50 5.13
CA GLU A 307 3.80 -18.21 6.23
C GLU A 307 2.59 -17.44 6.75
N PHE A 308 2.70 -16.13 6.89
CA PHE A 308 1.59 -15.30 7.31
C PHE A 308 0.47 -15.27 6.28
N ARG A 309 0.76 -15.13 4.99
CA ARG A 309 -0.25 -15.17 3.92
C ARG A 309 -0.95 -16.52 3.80
N SER A 310 -0.25 -17.61 4.04
CA SER A 310 -0.85 -18.96 4.02
C SER A 310 -1.69 -19.28 5.25
N GLY A 311 -1.66 -18.44 6.30
CA GLY A 311 -2.32 -18.69 7.57
C GLY A 311 -1.56 -19.64 8.51
N SER A 312 -0.34 -20.08 8.12
CA SER A 312 0.52 -20.91 8.98
C SER A 312 1.02 -20.15 10.21
N SER A 313 1.23 -18.84 10.09
CA SER A 313 1.45 -17.91 11.20
C SER A 313 0.20 -17.03 11.39
N ARG A 314 -0.26 -16.91 12.63
CA ARG A 314 -1.49 -16.17 12.94
C ARG A 314 -1.26 -14.78 13.51
N ILE A 315 -0.11 -14.55 14.15
CA ILE A 315 0.23 -13.28 14.79
C ILE A 315 1.53 -12.78 14.20
N LEU A 316 1.49 -11.57 13.63
CA LEU A 316 2.64 -10.92 13.07
C LEU A 316 2.93 -9.62 13.83
N ILE A 317 4.12 -9.50 14.41
CA ILE A 317 4.56 -8.30 15.12
C ILE A 317 5.50 -7.51 14.19
N SER A 318 5.22 -6.23 13.99
CA SER A 318 5.98 -5.43 13.04
C SER A 318 6.11 -3.96 13.45
N THR A 319 7.06 -3.30 12.82
CA THR A 319 7.09 -1.83 12.74
C THR A 319 6.25 -1.34 11.55
N ASP A 320 6.22 -0.03 11.31
CA ASP A 320 5.54 0.58 10.14
C ASP A 320 6.05 0.06 8.78
N LEU A 321 7.12 -0.74 8.76
CA LEU A 321 7.57 -1.44 7.56
C LEU A 321 6.43 -2.21 6.85
N LEU A 322 5.54 -2.83 7.63
CA LEU A 322 4.37 -3.55 7.10
C LEU A 322 3.08 -2.74 7.07
N ALA A 323 3.10 -1.50 7.58
CA ALA A 323 1.88 -0.70 7.65
C ALA A 323 1.34 -0.33 6.26
N ARG A 324 2.19 -0.35 5.22
CA ARG A 324 1.82 0.12 3.89
C ARG A 324 1.91 -0.98 2.83
N GLY A 325 0.90 -1.02 1.97
CA GLY A 325 0.91 -1.78 0.71
C GLY A 325 0.86 -3.30 0.80
N ILE A 326 1.03 -3.93 1.96
CA ILE A 326 1.02 -5.38 2.05
C ILE A 326 -0.43 -5.87 2.07
N ASP A 327 -0.77 -6.66 1.06
CA ASP A 327 -2.06 -7.32 0.98
C ASP A 327 -2.03 -8.64 1.77
N VAL A 328 -2.75 -8.65 2.90
CA VAL A 328 -3.03 -9.87 3.65
C VAL A 328 -4.53 -9.94 3.84
N GLN A 329 -5.17 -10.81 3.09
CA GLN A 329 -6.63 -10.88 2.97
C GLN A 329 -7.35 -11.36 4.24
N GLN A 330 -6.63 -11.90 5.23
CA GLN A 330 -7.22 -12.58 6.38
C GLN A 330 -7.05 -11.84 7.71
N VAL A 331 -6.43 -10.65 7.71
CA VAL A 331 -6.24 -9.87 8.94
C VAL A 331 -7.59 -9.31 9.39
N SER A 332 -8.08 -9.81 10.50
CA SER A 332 -9.33 -9.35 11.13
C SER A 332 -9.09 -8.37 12.28
N LEU A 333 -7.88 -8.40 12.86
CA LEU A 333 -7.50 -7.59 14.00
C LEU A 333 -6.17 -6.89 13.77
N VAL A 334 -6.14 -5.59 14.03
CA VAL A 334 -4.91 -4.79 14.13
C VAL A 334 -4.78 -4.27 15.56
N ILE A 335 -3.64 -4.47 16.18
CA ILE A 335 -3.33 -3.93 17.51
C ILE A 335 -2.19 -2.92 17.35
N ASN A 336 -2.45 -1.67 17.70
CA ASN A 336 -1.41 -0.68 17.90
C ASN A 336 -0.92 -0.80 19.35
N TYR A 337 0.11 -1.63 19.58
CA TYR A 337 0.79 -1.73 20.86
C TYR A 337 1.44 -0.40 21.24
N ASP A 338 1.92 0.32 20.24
CA ASP A 338 2.25 1.73 20.29
C ASP A 338 1.40 2.48 19.26
N LEU A 339 0.80 3.61 19.62
CA LEU A 339 0.24 4.52 18.64
C LEU A 339 1.33 4.99 17.65
N PRO A 340 1.01 5.19 16.38
CA PRO A 340 2.00 5.63 15.40
C PRO A 340 2.57 7.01 15.79
N ALA A 341 3.86 7.20 15.52
CA ALA A 341 4.52 8.49 15.78
C ALA A 341 3.95 9.63 14.91
N ASN A 342 3.40 9.27 13.74
CA ASN A 342 2.75 10.21 12.82
C ASN A 342 1.31 9.75 12.59
N LYS A 343 0.37 10.68 12.70
CA LYS A 343 -1.07 10.40 12.50
C LYS A 343 -1.38 9.82 11.11
N GLU A 344 -0.61 10.19 10.08
CA GLU A 344 -0.76 9.68 8.72
C GLU A 344 -0.53 8.16 8.64
N ASN A 345 0.30 7.59 9.52
CA ASN A 345 0.56 6.16 9.57
C ASN A 345 -0.61 5.36 10.17
N TYR A 346 -1.50 6.00 10.89
CA TYR A 346 -2.62 5.32 11.53
C TYR A 346 -3.50 4.59 10.53
N ILE A 347 -3.95 5.28 9.46
CA ILE A 347 -4.79 4.67 8.43
C ILE A 347 -4.08 3.52 7.70
N HIS A 348 -2.76 3.63 7.54
CA HIS A 348 -1.98 2.58 6.89
C HIS A 348 -1.87 1.32 7.74
N ARG A 349 -1.78 1.47 9.06
CA ARG A 349 -1.78 0.34 10.00
C ARG A 349 -3.13 -0.33 10.06
N ILE A 350 -4.19 0.40 10.37
CA ILE A 350 -5.53 -0.18 10.56
C ILE A 350 -6.19 -0.60 9.25
N GLY A 351 -5.87 0.02 8.15
CA GLY A 351 -6.34 -0.36 6.80
C GLY A 351 -5.87 -1.74 6.32
N ARG A 352 -5.26 -2.55 7.19
CA ARG A 352 -5.00 -3.98 6.94
C ARG A 352 -6.24 -4.83 7.20
N GLY A 353 -7.06 -4.44 8.19
CA GLY A 353 -8.37 -5.02 8.44
C GLY A 353 -9.44 -4.44 7.52
N GLY A 354 -10.59 -5.08 7.41
CA GLY A 354 -11.76 -4.51 6.70
C GLY A 354 -11.70 -4.51 5.17
N ARG A 355 -10.77 -5.24 4.54
CA ARG A 355 -10.67 -5.32 3.08
C ARG A 355 -11.74 -6.24 2.48
N PHE A 356 -12.16 -5.95 1.23
CA PHE A 356 -13.13 -6.75 0.48
C PHE A 356 -14.50 -6.89 1.17
N GLY A 357 -14.98 -5.81 1.84
CA GLY A 357 -16.29 -5.80 2.50
C GLY A 357 -16.33 -6.55 3.84
N ARG A 358 -15.19 -7.00 4.36
CA ARG A 358 -15.10 -7.60 5.70
C ARG A 358 -14.95 -6.52 6.77
N LYS A 359 -15.59 -6.72 7.92
CA LYS A 359 -15.44 -5.84 9.09
C LYS A 359 -14.10 -6.13 9.76
N GLY A 360 -13.28 -5.09 9.95
CA GLY A 360 -12.02 -5.15 10.69
C GLY A 360 -12.18 -4.54 12.10
N VAL A 361 -11.29 -4.90 13.01
CA VAL A 361 -11.18 -4.30 14.34
C VAL A 361 -9.76 -3.75 14.52
N ALA A 362 -9.67 -2.53 15.00
CA ALA A 362 -8.42 -1.89 15.42
C ALA A 362 -8.49 -1.59 16.92
N ILE A 363 -7.48 -2.04 17.67
CA ILE A 363 -7.35 -1.80 19.10
C ILE A 363 -6.08 -1.02 19.36
N ASN A 364 -6.19 0.08 20.07
CA ASN A 364 -5.09 0.98 20.39
C ASN A 364 -4.78 0.92 21.88
N PHE A 365 -3.56 0.57 22.26
CA PHE A 365 -3.11 0.69 23.63
C PHE A 365 -2.66 2.13 23.87
N VAL A 366 -3.28 2.77 24.85
CA VAL A 366 -3.13 4.19 25.13
C VAL A 366 -2.69 4.37 26.57
N THR A 367 -1.55 5.03 26.77
CA THR A 367 -1.11 5.53 28.08
C THR A 367 -1.49 7.01 28.21
N ASP A 368 -1.35 7.58 29.40
CA ASP A 368 -1.59 9.01 29.62
C ASP A 368 -0.81 9.93 28.65
N ARG A 369 0.35 9.47 28.18
CA ARG A 369 1.22 10.19 27.22
C ARG A 369 0.67 10.15 25.80
N ASP A 370 -0.11 9.13 25.46
CA ASP A 370 -0.59 8.85 24.12
C ASP A 370 -1.94 9.55 23.83
N VAL A 371 -2.64 10.05 24.87
CA VAL A 371 -3.97 10.68 24.73
C VAL A 371 -3.95 11.84 23.74
N GLY A 372 -2.89 12.66 23.76
CA GLY A 372 -2.74 13.79 22.83
C GLY A 372 -2.70 13.31 21.37
N MET A 373 -1.89 12.29 21.07
CA MET A 373 -1.80 11.71 19.71
C MET A 373 -3.10 11.06 19.29
N MET A 374 -3.79 10.34 20.17
CA MET A 374 -5.09 9.74 19.87
C MET A 374 -6.11 10.82 19.46
N ARG A 375 -6.19 11.93 20.19
CA ARG A 375 -7.08 13.06 19.84
C ARG A 375 -6.69 13.73 18.53
N GLU A 376 -5.40 13.83 18.22
CA GLU A 376 -4.95 14.31 16.91
C GLU A 376 -5.38 13.40 15.77
N ILE A 377 -5.31 12.07 15.95
CA ILE A 377 -5.77 11.06 15.01
C ILE A 377 -7.27 11.21 14.77
N GLU A 378 -8.07 11.26 15.82
CA GLU A 378 -9.53 11.44 15.72
C GLU A 378 -9.89 12.70 14.94
N LYS A 379 -9.24 13.81 15.25
CA LYS A 379 -9.46 15.10 14.56
C LYS A 379 -9.03 15.06 13.10
N PHE A 380 -7.88 14.41 12.82
CA PHE A 380 -7.30 14.37 11.47
C PHE A 380 -8.15 13.53 10.50
N TYR A 381 -8.70 12.41 10.98
CA TYR A 381 -9.53 11.51 10.18
C TYR A 381 -11.03 11.70 10.37
N SER A 382 -11.47 12.71 11.14
CA SER A 382 -12.88 12.93 11.48
C SER A 382 -13.56 11.64 11.97
N THR A 383 -12.86 10.87 12.81
CA THR A 383 -13.31 9.57 13.34
C THR A 383 -13.38 9.60 14.85
N GLN A 384 -14.05 8.61 15.42
CA GLN A 384 -14.10 8.39 16.86
C GLN A 384 -13.46 7.04 17.19
N ILE A 385 -12.53 7.05 18.14
CA ILE A 385 -11.93 5.85 18.71
C ILE A 385 -12.63 5.62 20.04
N GLU A 386 -13.44 4.57 20.13
CA GLU A 386 -14.27 4.30 21.31
C GLU A 386 -13.47 3.54 22.37
N GLU A 387 -13.88 3.67 23.62
CA GLU A 387 -13.34 2.83 24.68
C GLU A 387 -13.74 1.37 24.44
N MET A 388 -12.81 0.44 24.69
CA MET A 388 -13.06 -0.98 24.46
C MET A 388 -14.18 -1.48 25.37
N PRO A 389 -15.27 -2.08 24.84
CA PRO A 389 -16.34 -2.62 25.66
C PRO A 389 -15.88 -3.84 26.46
N ALA A 390 -16.49 -4.07 27.63
CA ALA A 390 -16.16 -5.21 28.50
C ALA A 390 -16.43 -6.57 27.82
N ASP A 391 -17.43 -6.67 26.94
CA ASP A 391 -17.74 -7.87 26.16
C ASP A 391 -17.06 -7.81 24.80
N ILE A 392 -15.83 -8.26 24.76
CA ILE A 392 -14.98 -8.27 23.56
C ILE A 392 -15.43 -9.36 22.58
N GLY A 393 -15.97 -10.48 23.06
CA GLY A 393 -16.37 -11.63 22.23
C GLY A 393 -17.41 -11.27 21.17
N ALA A 394 -18.33 -10.37 21.48
CA ALA A 394 -19.37 -9.90 20.57
C ALA A 394 -18.84 -9.07 19.37
N LEU A 395 -17.60 -8.60 19.41
CA LEU A 395 -16.98 -7.82 18.31
C LEU A 395 -16.50 -8.68 17.15
N PHE A 396 -16.24 -9.97 17.41
CA PHE A 396 -15.68 -10.93 16.44
C PHE A 396 -16.70 -12.03 16.06
N ALA A 397 -17.94 -11.95 16.55
CA ALA A 397 -19.03 -12.86 16.27
C ALA A 397 -19.70 -12.61 14.89
#